data_96cae75dbcf7c3e1c4e2f98535529760
#
_entry.id   96cae75dbcf7c3e1c4e2f98535529760
#
_cell.length_a   1.000
_cell.length_b   1.000
_cell.length_c   1.000
_cell.angle_alpha   90.00
_cell.angle_beta   90.00
_cell.angle_gamma   90.00
#
_symmetry.space_group_name_H-M   'P 1'
#
loop_
_entity.id
_entity.type
_entity.pdbx_description
1 polymer ?
#
loop_
_entity_poly.entity_id
_entity_poly.type
_entity_poly.pdbx_seq_one_letter_code
_entity_poly.pdbx_strand_id
1 'polypeptide(L)'
;TKNMNIEWKQRARQMEKGYNFEQRYTSLTYKPVDDSFDYLSETKDEKETIPESLDWVAFKNQYFSCVFMAEQNFDNATLESKMEQQGSGYMKNYAADMKTAFDPTGAKASHLQFYFGPNHFKTLLASNDLSFKDKDQELEDLVYLGWPIIRLINRWFTINLFDWLSGWGLSMGMVILLMTIIVKVLVLPTTWKSFISSAKMRALKPYVDKINAKYPKQEDALKKQQETM
;
A
#
# COMPACT_ATOMS: atom_id res chain seq x y z
N THR A 1 0.96 32.82 -19.20
CA THR A 1 0.22 31.77 -18.54
C THR A 1 -0.31 32.29 -17.21
N LYS A 2 -1.58 32.07 -16.90
CA LYS A 2 -2.17 32.35 -15.61
C LYS A 2 -2.42 31.01 -14.91
N ASN A 3 -2.60 31.03 -13.58
CA ASN A 3 -2.95 29.84 -12.85
C ASN A 3 -4.46 29.79 -12.66
N MET A 4 -5.02 28.59 -12.84
CA MET A 4 -6.39 28.26 -12.51
C MET A 4 -6.41 27.55 -11.16
N ASN A 5 -7.29 28.00 -10.27
CA ASN A 5 -7.55 27.30 -9.01
C ASN A 5 -8.66 26.29 -9.23
N ILE A 6 -8.44 25.06 -8.78
CA ILE A 6 -9.41 23.97 -8.84
C ILE A 6 -9.67 23.52 -7.40
N GLU A 7 -10.90 23.62 -6.97
CA GLU A 7 -11.36 23.05 -5.72
C GLU A 7 -12.08 21.73 -5.98
N TRP A 8 -11.65 20.68 -5.31
CA TRP A 8 -12.28 19.37 -5.39
C TRP A 8 -12.62 18.85 -4.00
N LYS A 9 -13.88 18.51 -3.78
CA LYS A 9 -14.38 18.02 -2.49
C LYS A 9 -15.14 16.71 -2.68
N GLN A 10 -14.96 15.79 -1.75
CA GLN A 10 -15.67 14.52 -1.74
C GLN A 10 -15.84 14.01 -0.30
N ARG A 11 -16.99 13.39 -0.05
CA ARG A 11 -17.21 12.62 1.18
C ARG A 11 -16.97 11.13 0.90
N ALA A 12 -16.05 10.51 1.62
CA ALA A 12 -15.80 9.08 1.55
C ALA A 12 -16.89 8.31 2.28
N ARG A 13 -17.70 7.55 1.54
CA ARG A 13 -18.78 6.74 2.10
C ARG A 13 -18.22 5.51 2.80
N GLN A 14 -18.78 5.15 3.96
CA GLN A 14 -18.50 3.88 4.62
C GLN A 14 -19.10 2.72 3.81
N MET A 15 -18.28 1.72 3.50
CA MET A 15 -18.65 0.55 2.69
C MET A 15 -18.78 -0.71 3.55
N GLU A 16 -18.05 -0.76 4.67
CA GLU A 16 -17.96 -1.93 5.54
C GLU A 16 -18.53 -1.67 6.94
N LYS A 17 -18.89 -2.74 7.66
CA LYS A 17 -19.33 -2.65 9.06
C LYS A 17 -18.19 -2.31 10.01
N GLY A 18 -16.97 -2.66 9.66
CA GLY A 18 -15.77 -2.49 10.47
C GLY A 18 -15.12 -1.12 10.31
N TYR A 19 -15.69 -0.06 10.90
CA TYR A 19 -15.22 1.33 10.79
C TYR A 19 -13.70 1.47 10.96
N ASN A 20 -13.13 0.94 12.06
CA ASN A 20 -11.70 1.07 12.35
C ASN A 20 -10.79 0.32 11.35
N PHE A 21 -11.32 -0.71 10.70
CA PHE A 21 -10.57 -1.43 9.67
C PHE A 21 -10.58 -0.64 8.37
N GLU A 22 -11.76 -0.20 7.91
CA GLU A 22 -11.91 0.56 6.67
C GLU A 22 -11.18 1.90 6.73
N GLN A 23 -11.14 2.54 7.90
CA GLN A 23 -10.44 3.79 8.15
C GLN A 23 -8.97 3.75 7.72
N ARG A 24 -8.26 2.64 7.98
CA ARG A 24 -6.84 2.45 7.64
C ARG A 24 -6.56 2.38 6.14
N TYR A 25 -7.60 2.22 5.34
CA TYR A 25 -7.49 2.16 3.88
C TYR A 25 -8.16 3.34 3.19
N THR A 26 -8.60 4.33 3.97
CA THR A 26 -9.31 5.52 3.50
C THR A 26 -8.44 6.74 3.75
N SER A 27 -7.82 7.29 2.69
CA SER A 27 -6.86 8.40 2.77
C SER A 27 -6.97 9.35 1.59
N LEU A 28 -6.57 10.61 1.80
CA LEU A 28 -6.22 11.52 0.74
C LEU A 28 -4.75 11.28 0.41
N THR A 29 -4.47 10.86 -0.82
CA THR A 29 -3.15 10.48 -1.31
C THR A 29 -2.75 11.40 -2.43
N TYR A 30 -1.47 11.72 -2.56
CA TYR A 30 -0.95 12.58 -3.62
C TYR A 30 0.43 12.11 -4.08
N LYS A 31 0.79 12.47 -5.29
CA LYS A 31 2.07 12.11 -5.91
C LYS A 31 2.83 13.36 -6.29
N PRO A 32 3.93 13.71 -5.60
CA PRO A 32 4.89 14.70 -6.10
C PRO A 32 5.53 14.22 -7.41
N VAL A 33 5.93 15.16 -8.27
CA VAL A 33 6.52 14.86 -9.59
C VAL A 33 7.84 14.10 -9.47
N ASP A 34 8.66 14.46 -8.48
CA ASP A 34 10.03 13.98 -8.32
C ASP A 34 10.21 13.01 -7.13
N ASP A 35 9.11 12.61 -6.47
CA ASP A 35 9.16 11.74 -5.30
C ASP A 35 8.10 10.63 -5.40
N SER A 36 8.14 9.68 -4.47
CA SER A 36 7.10 8.66 -4.29
C SER A 36 5.80 9.31 -3.78
N PHE A 37 4.67 8.60 -3.96
CA PHE A 37 3.40 9.05 -3.40
C PHE A 37 3.45 9.15 -1.87
N ASP A 38 2.65 10.08 -1.34
CA ASP A 38 2.44 10.26 0.09
C ASP A 38 0.94 10.43 0.39
N TYR A 39 0.55 10.46 1.65
CA TYR A 39 -0.86 10.52 2.05
C TYR A 39 -1.05 11.23 3.39
N LEU A 40 -2.17 11.93 3.53
CA LEU A 40 -2.58 12.48 4.80
C LEU A 40 -3.03 11.38 5.77
N SER A 41 -2.92 11.67 7.06
CA SER A 41 -3.22 10.74 8.14
C SER A 41 -4.53 9.98 7.94
N GLU A 42 -4.47 8.67 8.09
CA GLU A 42 -5.63 7.78 8.00
C GLU A 42 -6.52 7.85 9.25
N THR A 43 -5.99 8.32 10.38
CA THR A 43 -6.64 8.23 11.69
C THR A 43 -6.90 9.55 12.38
N LYS A 44 -6.49 10.68 11.78
CA LYS A 44 -6.62 12.03 12.36
C LYS A 44 -7.08 13.03 11.31
N ASP A 45 -7.66 14.12 11.77
CA ASP A 45 -7.83 15.30 10.94
C ASP A 45 -6.47 15.85 10.57
N GLU A 46 -6.27 16.15 9.30
CA GLU A 46 -5.03 16.73 8.83
C GLU A 46 -5.28 17.70 7.68
N LYS A 47 -4.51 18.77 7.69
CA LYS A 47 -4.46 19.74 6.60
C LYS A 47 -3.02 20.09 6.32
N GLU A 48 -2.63 19.94 5.06
CA GLU A 48 -1.28 20.18 4.62
C GLU A 48 -1.25 21.05 3.36
N THR A 49 -0.25 21.92 3.26
CA THR A 49 0.02 22.66 2.04
C THR A 49 1.28 22.14 1.42
N ILE A 50 1.14 21.56 0.24
CA ILE A 50 2.23 20.97 -0.54
C ILE A 50 2.72 22.03 -1.52
N PRO A 51 3.94 22.57 -1.32
CA PRO A 51 4.51 23.60 -2.19
C PRO A 51 5.05 23.04 -3.49
N GLU A 52 5.26 21.72 -3.56
CA GLU A 52 5.84 21.00 -4.70
C GLU A 52 4.79 20.73 -5.77
N SER A 53 5.27 20.56 -7.01
CA SER A 53 4.39 20.16 -8.10
C SER A 53 3.92 18.70 -7.95
N LEU A 54 2.62 18.48 -8.19
CA LEU A 54 2.00 17.16 -8.06
C LEU A 54 1.59 16.61 -9.42
N ASP A 55 1.84 15.33 -9.64
CA ASP A 55 1.35 14.57 -10.78
C ASP A 55 -0.16 14.31 -10.67
N TRP A 56 -0.61 13.91 -9.48
CA TRP A 56 -2.01 13.65 -9.20
C TRP A 56 -2.37 13.78 -7.72
N VAL A 57 -3.65 13.94 -7.47
CA VAL A 57 -4.28 13.87 -6.14
C VAL A 57 -5.38 12.81 -6.20
N ALA A 58 -5.46 11.96 -5.17
CA ALA A 58 -6.42 10.85 -5.10
C ALA A 58 -7.21 10.87 -3.78
N PHE A 59 -8.53 10.75 -3.90
CA PHE A 59 -9.43 10.44 -2.78
C PHE A 59 -9.67 8.93 -2.78
N LYS A 60 -8.96 8.26 -1.89
CA LYS A 60 -8.94 6.81 -1.80
C LYS A 60 -9.87 6.30 -0.72
N ASN A 61 -10.70 5.34 -1.07
CA ASN A 61 -11.45 4.49 -0.15
C ASN A 61 -10.83 3.08 -0.14
N GLN A 62 -11.37 2.17 0.64
CA GLN A 62 -10.86 0.80 0.72
C GLN A 62 -10.85 0.08 -0.63
N TYR A 63 -11.92 0.19 -1.42
CA TYR A 63 -12.11 -0.57 -2.66
C TYR A 63 -12.04 0.27 -3.92
N PHE A 64 -12.24 1.57 -3.82
CA PHE A 64 -12.32 2.48 -4.96
C PHE A 64 -11.50 3.73 -4.71
N SER A 65 -10.93 4.27 -5.77
CA SER A 65 -10.27 5.57 -5.75
C SER A 65 -10.81 6.48 -6.83
N CYS A 66 -10.80 7.77 -6.51
CA CYS A 66 -10.99 8.84 -7.46
C CYS A 66 -9.66 9.57 -7.57
N VAL A 67 -9.03 9.55 -8.75
CA VAL A 67 -7.75 10.22 -8.99
C VAL A 67 -7.95 11.37 -9.95
N PHE A 68 -7.35 12.50 -9.66
CA PHE A 68 -7.39 13.68 -10.51
C PHE A 68 -5.99 14.07 -10.94
N MET A 69 -5.78 14.22 -12.24
CA MET A 69 -4.52 14.50 -12.91
C MET A 69 -4.64 15.71 -13.80
N ALA A 70 -3.57 16.50 -13.89
CA ALA A 70 -3.44 17.59 -14.85
C ALA A 70 -2.24 17.32 -15.77
N GLU A 71 -2.38 17.55 -17.07
CA GLU A 71 -1.29 17.37 -18.05
C GLU A 71 -0.04 18.18 -17.69
N GLN A 72 -0.22 19.40 -17.21
CA GLN A 72 0.85 20.32 -16.82
C GLN A 72 1.17 20.27 -15.33
N ASN A 73 0.76 19.21 -14.64
CA ASN A 73 0.85 19.05 -13.19
C ASN A 73 0.04 20.09 -12.40
N PHE A 74 -0.08 19.88 -11.11
CA PHE A 74 -0.53 20.90 -10.18
C PHE A 74 0.71 21.58 -9.60
N ASP A 75 0.83 22.91 -9.72
CA ASP A 75 2.00 23.67 -9.23
C ASP A 75 2.15 23.56 -7.70
N ASN A 76 1.03 23.51 -7.00
CA ASN A 76 0.92 23.32 -5.56
C ASN A 76 -0.50 22.87 -5.20
N ALA A 77 -0.67 22.35 -4.00
CA ALA A 77 -1.97 21.99 -3.47
C ALA A 77 -2.09 22.28 -1.97
N THR A 78 -3.30 22.59 -1.52
CA THR A 78 -3.68 22.52 -0.11
C THR A 78 -4.68 21.39 0.05
N LEU A 79 -4.29 20.37 0.80
CA LEU A 79 -5.01 19.14 0.99
C LEU A 79 -5.56 19.06 2.42
N GLU A 80 -6.81 18.67 2.56
CA GLU A 80 -7.48 18.55 3.86
C GLU A 80 -8.27 17.25 3.93
N SER A 81 -8.07 16.49 5.02
CA SER A 81 -8.79 15.26 5.36
C SER A 81 -9.37 15.41 6.75
N LYS A 82 -10.70 15.42 6.87
CA LYS A 82 -11.43 15.46 8.14
C LYS A 82 -12.18 14.17 8.37
N MET A 83 -12.06 13.65 9.58
CA MET A 83 -12.79 12.47 10.02
C MET A 83 -14.28 12.76 10.13
N GLU A 84 -15.10 11.81 9.73
CA GLU A 84 -16.54 11.84 9.99
C GLU A 84 -16.86 11.06 11.27
N GLN A 85 -17.95 11.44 11.90
CA GLN A 85 -18.40 10.75 13.10
C GLN A 85 -18.81 9.30 12.77
N GLN A 86 -18.36 8.36 13.58
CA GLN A 86 -18.75 6.95 13.45
C GLN A 86 -20.29 6.82 13.54
N GLY A 87 -20.86 6.10 12.58
CA GLY A 87 -22.31 5.96 12.45
C GLY A 87 -22.98 6.98 11.53
N SER A 88 -22.26 7.98 11.02
CA SER A 88 -22.78 8.92 9.99
C SER A 88 -22.99 8.27 8.62
N GLY A 89 -22.44 7.08 8.39
CA GLY A 89 -22.39 6.42 7.09
C GLY A 89 -21.26 6.92 6.19
N TYR A 90 -20.40 7.77 6.70
CA TYR A 90 -19.22 8.28 6.02
C TYR A 90 -17.96 8.10 6.86
N MET A 91 -16.82 8.03 6.18
CA MET A 91 -15.51 7.86 6.82
C MET A 91 -14.81 9.21 6.98
N LYS A 92 -14.77 10.00 5.90
CA LYS A 92 -14.02 11.25 5.84
C LYS A 92 -14.65 12.27 4.87
N ASN A 93 -14.33 13.54 5.12
CA ASN A 93 -14.47 14.64 4.18
C ASN A 93 -13.10 15.00 3.63
N TYR A 94 -12.97 14.96 2.32
CA TYR A 94 -11.78 15.39 1.59
C TYR A 94 -12.01 16.73 0.93
N ALA A 95 -10.98 17.57 0.96
CA ALA A 95 -10.90 18.79 0.17
C ALA A 95 -9.47 18.94 -0.39
N ALA A 96 -9.39 19.29 -1.65
CA ALA A 96 -8.15 19.60 -2.34
C ALA A 96 -8.30 20.90 -3.12
N ASP A 97 -7.50 21.90 -2.76
CA ASP A 97 -7.37 23.16 -3.48
C ASP A 97 -6.06 23.12 -4.26
N MET A 98 -6.14 23.03 -5.56
CA MET A 98 -5.00 22.80 -6.46
C MET A 98 -4.85 23.95 -7.45
N LYS A 99 -3.61 24.23 -7.84
CA LYS A 99 -3.32 25.22 -8.88
C LYS A 99 -2.67 24.54 -10.08
N THR A 100 -3.12 24.87 -11.28
CA THR A 100 -2.50 24.41 -12.52
C THR A 100 -2.42 25.53 -13.53
N ALA A 101 -1.47 25.43 -14.45
CA ALA A 101 -1.28 26.40 -15.51
C ALA A 101 -2.51 26.45 -16.44
N PHE A 102 -2.92 27.66 -16.80
CA PHE A 102 -4.06 27.92 -17.66
C PHE A 102 -3.75 29.03 -18.67
N ASP A 103 -4.13 28.84 -19.92
CA ASP A 103 -4.04 29.85 -20.95
C ASP A 103 -5.43 30.52 -21.19
N PRO A 104 -5.63 31.75 -20.68
CA PRO A 104 -6.90 32.45 -20.84
C PRO A 104 -7.16 32.92 -22.28
N THR A 105 -6.15 32.86 -23.16
CA THR A 105 -6.29 33.25 -24.58
C THR A 105 -6.89 32.12 -25.42
N GLY A 106 -6.94 30.89 -24.88
CA GLY A 106 -7.41 29.69 -25.59
C GLY A 106 -6.46 29.17 -26.66
N ALA A 107 -5.24 29.71 -26.76
CA ALA A 107 -4.26 29.22 -27.73
C ALA A 107 -3.69 27.84 -27.35
N LYS A 108 -3.66 27.52 -26.04
CA LYS A 108 -3.23 26.24 -25.51
C LYS A 108 -4.35 25.62 -24.66
N ALA A 109 -4.79 24.41 -25.03
CA ALA A 109 -5.74 23.65 -24.24
C ALA A 109 -5.09 23.16 -22.93
N SER A 110 -5.88 23.11 -21.84
CA SER A 110 -5.49 22.47 -20.58
C SER A 110 -6.24 21.13 -20.48
N HIS A 111 -5.52 20.02 -20.44
CA HIS A 111 -6.11 18.70 -20.33
C HIS A 111 -6.11 18.26 -18.87
N LEU A 112 -7.28 17.82 -18.42
CA LEU A 112 -7.51 17.29 -17.09
C LEU A 112 -8.09 15.89 -17.23
N GLN A 113 -7.67 14.96 -16.39
CA GLN A 113 -8.13 13.58 -16.45
C GLN A 113 -8.56 13.11 -15.06
N PHE A 114 -9.66 12.38 -15.02
CA PHE A 114 -10.11 11.66 -13.83
C PHE A 114 -10.05 10.16 -14.05
N TYR A 115 -9.60 9.45 -13.03
CA TYR A 115 -9.81 8.03 -12.88
C TYR A 115 -10.85 7.82 -11.79
N PHE A 116 -11.90 7.07 -12.07
CA PHE A 116 -12.88 6.59 -11.11
C PHE A 116 -12.97 5.08 -11.26
N GLY A 117 -12.45 4.35 -10.31
CA GLY A 117 -12.38 2.91 -10.47
C GLY A 117 -11.95 2.15 -9.22
N PRO A 118 -11.91 0.80 -9.33
CA PRO A 118 -11.54 -0.06 -8.23
C PRO A 118 -10.05 0.03 -7.92
N ASN A 119 -9.70 -0.17 -6.65
CA ASN A 119 -8.33 -0.33 -6.19
C ASN A 119 -7.82 -1.75 -6.53
N HIS A 120 -7.84 -2.07 -7.80
CA HIS A 120 -7.37 -3.34 -8.33
C HIS A 120 -6.04 -3.13 -9.05
N PHE A 121 -4.98 -3.79 -8.57
CA PHE A 121 -3.60 -3.58 -9.00
C PHE A 121 -3.43 -3.56 -10.54
N LYS A 122 -3.94 -4.58 -11.24
CA LYS A 122 -3.80 -4.66 -12.70
C LYS A 122 -4.62 -3.62 -13.44
N THR A 123 -5.77 -3.21 -12.90
CA THR A 123 -6.60 -2.15 -13.50
C THR A 123 -5.90 -0.80 -13.38
N LEU A 124 -5.32 -0.50 -12.21
CA LEU A 124 -4.55 0.72 -11.99
C LEU A 124 -3.27 0.74 -12.82
N LEU A 125 -2.55 -0.37 -12.91
CA LEU A 125 -1.39 -0.50 -13.78
C LEU A 125 -1.74 -0.25 -15.26
N ALA A 126 -2.82 -0.84 -15.75
CA ALA A 126 -3.30 -0.60 -17.12
C ALA A 126 -3.82 0.83 -17.35
N SER A 127 -4.25 1.53 -16.29
CA SER A 127 -4.70 2.92 -16.39
C SER A 127 -3.55 3.89 -16.64
N ASN A 128 -2.31 3.53 -16.32
CA ASN A 128 -1.14 4.34 -16.63
C ASN A 128 -0.96 4.52 -18.15
N ASP A 129 -1.25 3.47 -18.93
CA ASP A 129 -1.18 3.49 -20.40
C ASP A 129 -2.25 4.39 -21.05
N LEU A 130 -3.32 4.70 -20.31
CA LEU A 130 -4.40 5.60 -20.75
C LEU A 130 -4.17 7.05 -20.35
N SER A 131 -3.12 7.33 -19.58
CA SER A 131 -2.76 8.68 -19.19
C SER A 131 -2.29 9.48 -20.42
N PHE A 132 -2.65 10.76 -20.47
CA PHE A 132 -2.15 11.70 -21.48
C PHE A 132 -0.68 12.10 -21.24
N LYS A 133 -0.06 11.61 -20.18
CA LYS A 133 1.36 11.83 -19.88
C LYS A 133 2.19 10.66 -20.40
N ASP A 134 3.31 10.97 -21.04
CA ASP A 134 4.32 9.97 -21.42
C ASP A 134 5.13 9.43 -20.21
N LYS A 135 4.63 9.65 -19.00
CA LYS A 135 5.24 9.25 -17.74
C LYS A 135 4.32 8.27 -17.01
N ASP A 136 4.92 7.20 -16.48
CA ASP A 136 4.23 6.29 -15.57
C ASP A 136 3.71 7.06 -14.33
N GLN A 137 2.41 7.00 -14.08
CA GLN A 137 1.77 7.68 -12.97
C GLN A 137 1.83 6.87 -11.68
N GLU A 138 2.28 5.60 -11.74
CA GLU A 138 2.39 4.69 -10.60
C GLU A 138 1.07 4.55 -9.83
N LEU A 139 -0.07 4.57 -10.53
CA LEU A 139 -1.40 4.49 -9.90
C LEU A 139 -1.62 3.17 -9.16
N GLU A 140 -0.94 2.10 -9.58
CA GLU A 140 -0.97 0.81 -8.88
C GLU A 140 -0.44 0.87 -7.46
N ASP A 141 0.35 1.88 -7.10
CA ASP A 141 0.84 2.09 -5.76
C ASP A 141 -0.24 2.57 -4.78
N LEU A 142 -1.41 2.99 -5.28
CA LEU A 142 -2.62 3.16 -4.45
C LEU A 142 -3.04 1.83 -3.79
N VAL A 143 -2.66 0.68 -4.34
CA VAL A 143 -2.88 -0.63 -3.72
C VAL A 143 -1.72 -0.94 -2.77
N TYR A 144 -1.98 -0.90 -1.47
CA TYR A 144 -0.97 -1.23 -0.47
C TYR A 144 -0.62 -2.73 -0.52
N LEU A 145 0.53 -3.06 -1.08
CA LEU A 145 1.04 -4.43 -1.19
C LEU A 145 1.97 -4.84 -0.04
N GLY A 146 2.11 -4.00 0.99
CA GLY A 146 2.97 -4.27 2.14
C GLY A 146 4.40 -3.70 1.99
N TRP A 147 5.29 -4.08 2.90
CA TRP A 147 6.69 -3.65 2.91
C TRP A 147 7.43 -4.06 1.63
N PRO A 148 8.56 -3.44 1.27
CA PRO A 148 9.23 -3.63 -0.03
C PRO A 148 9.43 -5.09 -0.43
N ILE A 149 9.89 -5.95 0.49
CA ILE A 149 10.09 -7.39 0.22
C ILE A 149 8.74 -8.10 0.00
N ILE A 150 7.74 -7.77 0.83
CA ILE A 150 6.39 -8.34 0.72
C ILE A 150 5.71 -7.84 -0.55
N ARG A 151 5.88 -6.55 -0.91
CA ARG A 151 5.41 -5.95 -2.16
C ARG A 151 5.95 -6.72 -3.37
N LEU A 152 7.25 -7.03 -3.38
CA LEU A 152 7.87 -7.81 -4.47
C LEU A 152 7.24 -9.20 -4.60
N ILE A 153 7.07 -9.92 -3.50
CA ILE A 153 6.42 -11.25 -3.49
C ILE A 153 4.96 -11.14 -3.95
N ASN A 154 4.22 -10.16 -3.46
CA ASN A 154 2.83 -9.97 -3.83
C ASN A 154 2.68 -9.61 -5.31
N ARG A 155 3.49 -8.69 -5.84
CA ARG A 155 3.46 -8.27 -7.24
C ARG A 155 3.79 -9.40 -8.21
N TRP A 156 4.85 -10.16 -7.93
CA TRP A 156 5.35 -11.18 -8.86
C TRP A 156 4.75 -12.56 -8.67
N PHE A 157 4.42 -12.93 -7.45
CA PHE A 157 3.95 -14.28 -7.14
C PHE A 157 2.46 -14.31 -6.78
N THR A 158 2.04 -13.58 -5.73
CA THR A 158 0.69 -13.73 -5.16
C THR A 158 -0.41 -13.31 -6.14
N ILE A 159 -0.28 -12.15 -6.79
CA ILE A 159 -1.28 -11.64 -7.74
C ILE A 159 -1.37 -12.55 -8.97
N ASN A 160 -0.23 -12.97 -9.52
CA ASN A 160 -0.22 -13.83 -10.70
C ASN A 160 -0.74 -15.24 -10.41
N LEU A 161 -0.41 -15.79 -9.25
CA LEU A 161 -0.94 -17.09 -8.81
C LEU A 161 -2.46 -17.03 -8.60
N PHE A 162 -2.94 -15.96 -7.98
CA PHE A 162 -4.38 -15.74 -7.78
C PHE A 162 -5.12 -15.67 -9.11
N ASP A 163 -4.64 -14.87 -10.05
CA ASP A 163 -5.26 -14.69 -11.36
C ASP A 163 -5.24 -16.00 -12.18
N TRP A 164 -4.14 -16.73 -12.13
CA TRP A 164 -4.02 -18.02 -12.79
C TRP A 164 -5.06 -19.03 -12.27
N LEU A 165 -5.20 -19.16 -10.95
CA LEU A 165 -6.20 -20.04 -10.34
C LEU A 165 -7.63 -19.56 -10.59
N SER A 166 -7.87 -18.25 -10.56
CA SER A 166 -9.19 -17.66 -10.84
C SER A 166 -9.62 -17.90 -12.30
N GLY A 167 -8.67 -17.94 -13.22
CA GLY A 167 -8.91 -18.26 -14.64
C GLY A 167 -9.45 -19.69 -14.88
N TRP A 168 -9.40 -20.58 -13.90
CA TRP A 168 -9.95 -21.94 -14.00
C TRP A 168 -11.46 -22.01 -13.75
N GLY A 169 -12.12 -20.90 -13.50
CA GLY A 169 -13.56 -20.85 -13.22
C GLY A 169 -13.96 -21.44 -11.86
N LEU A 170 -13.00 -21.57 -10.94
CA LEU A 170 -13.24 -22.08 -9.59
C LEU A 170 -13.95 -21.04 -8.73
N SER A 171 -14.71 -21.50 -7.72
CA SER A 171 -15.25 -20.58 -6.72
C SER A 171 -14.12 -19.89 -5.95
N MET A 172 -14.34 -18.64 -5.51
CA MET A 172 -13.35 -17.84 -4.78
C MET A 172 -12.78 -18.59 -3.55
N GLY A 173 -13.64 -19.32 -2.83
CA GLY A 173 -13.19 -20.13 -1.69
C GLY A 173 -12.21 -21.25 -2.10
N MET A 174 -12.43 -21.89 -3.25
CA MET A 174 -11.52 -22.92 -3.78
C MET A 174 -10.19 -22.31 -4.23
N VAL A 175 -10.22 -21.14 -4.87
CA VAL A 175 -9.00 -20.41 -5.26
C VAL A 175 -8.14 -20.12 -4.03
N ILE A 176 -8.72 -19.56 -2.95
CA ILE A 176 -8.01 -19.26 -1.71
C ILE A 176 -7.46 -20.51 -1.04
N LEU A 177 -8.22 -21.61 -1.04
CA LEU A 177 -7.79 -22.89 -0.48
C LEU A 177 -6.57 -23.45 -1.23
N LEU A 178 -6.64 -23.51 -2.55
CA LEU A 178 -5.54 -23.99 -3.39
C LEU A 178 -4.30 -23.10 -3.24
N MET A 179 -4.47 -21.80 -3.26
CA MET A 179 -3.41 -20.83 -3.04
C MET A 179 -2.71 -21.05 -1.70
N THR A 180 -3.49 -21.31 -0.63
CA THR A 180 -2.96 -21.62 0.70
C THR A 180 -2.14 -22.91 0.69
N ILE A 181 -2.61 -23.96 0.01
CA ILE A 181 -1.88 -25.23 -0.11
C ILE A 181 -0.56 -25.01 -0.85
N ILE A 182 -0.58 -24.34 -2.01
CA ILE A 182 0.62 -24.07 -2.81
C ILE A 182 1.66 -23.30 -1.98
N VAL A 183 1.26 -22.23 -1.31
CA VAL A 183 2.17 -21.44 -0.46
C VAL A 183 2.74 -22.30 0.67
N LYS A 184 1.93 -23.12 1.33
CA LYS A 184 2.40 -24.03 2.39
C LYS A 184 3.40 -25.06 1.87
N VAL A 185 3.16 -25.64 0.69
CA VAL A 185 4.10 -26.59 0.06
C VAL A 185 5.44 -25.91 -0.26
N LEU A 186 5.41 -24.68 -0.78
CA LEU A 186 6.64 -23.90 -1.07
C LEU A 186 7.44 -23.55 0.19
N VAL A 187 6.78 -23.27 1.29
CA VAL A 187 7.43 -22.90 2.57
C VAL A 187 7.84 -24.13 3.38
N LEU A 188 7.29 -25.32 3.07
CA LEU A 188 7.53 -26.56 3.82
C LEU A 188 9.02 -26.93 3.96
N PRO A 189 9.89 -26.84 2.94
CA PRO A 189 11.32 -27.17 3.11
C PRO A 189 12.02 -26.29 4.14
N THR A 190 11.71 -24.99 4.17
CA THR A 190 12.29 -24.04 5.13
C THR A 190 11.77 -24.31 6.54
N THR A 191 10.47 -24.52 6.66
CA THR A 191 9.80 -24.84 7.92
C THR A 191 10.34 -26.16 8.49
N TRP A 192 10.52 -27.18 7.67
CA TRP A 192 11.10 -28.47 8.06
C TRP A 192 12.50 -28.33 8.65
N LYS A 193 13.39 -27.58 7.98
CA LYS A 193 14.73 -27.27 8.49
C LYS A 193 14.68 -26.53 9.84
N SER A 194 13.78 -25.58 9.99
CA SER A 194 13.56 -24.85 11.24
C SER A 194 13.11 -25.76 12.38
N PHE A 195 12.16 -26.68 12.11
CA PHE A 195 11.71 -27.67 13.11
C PHE A 195 12.85 -28.60 13.54
N ILE A 196 13.65 -29.11 12.60
CA ILE A 196 14.80 -29.97 12.92
C ILE A 196 15.81 -29.19 13.78
N SER A 197 16.13 -27.96 13.43
CA SER A 197 17.02 -27.10 14.20
C SER A 197 16.48 -26.86 15.62
N SER A 198 15.21 -26.56 15.75
CA SER A 198 14.55 -26.37 17.05
C SER A 198 14.55 -27.66 17.90
N ALA A 199 14.33 -28.82 17.27
CA ALA A 199 14.39 -30.12 17.95
C ALA A 199 15.81 -30.44 18.46
N LYS A 200 16.83 -30.19 17.62
CA LYS A 200 18.24 -30.32 18.03
C LYS A 200 18.58 -29.41 19.21
N MET A 201 18.15 -28.15 19.16
CA MET A 201 18.37 -27.19 20.25
C MET A 201 17.71 -27.63 21.57
N ARG A 202 16.48 -28.20 21.50
CA ARG A 202 15.83 -28.79 22.69
C ARG A 202 16.58 -29.98 23.25
N ALA A 203 17.13 -30.85 22.41
CA ALA A 203 17.93 -31.98 22.83
C ALA A 203 19.28 -31.56 23.47
N LEU A 204 19.86 -30.45 22.98
CA LEU A 204 21.08 -29.87 23.52
C LEU A 204 20.88 -29.08 24.83
N LYS A 205 19.64 -28.64 25.10
CA LYS A 205 19.35 -27.82 26.28
C LYS A 205 19.92 -28.38 27.61
N PRO A 206 19.76 -29.68 27.99
CA PRO A 206 20.27 -30.20 29.23
C PRO A 206 21.80 -30.16 29.30
N TYR A 207 22.50 -30.23 28.15
CA TYR A 207 23.97 -30.08 28.11
C TYR A 207 24.39 -28.63 28.29
N VAL A 208 23.69 -27.71 27.64
CA VAL A 208 23.90 -26.26 27.79
C VAL A 208 23.67 -25.83 29.25
N ASP A 209 22.60 -26.30 29.87
CA ASP A 209 22.27 -26.00 31.28
C ASP A 209 23.38 -26.51 32.24
N LYS A 210 23.95 -27.71 32.00
CA LYS A 210 25.07 -28.25 32.74
C LYS A 210 26.35 -27.40 32.61
N ILE A 211 26.62 -26.91 31.39
CA ILE A 211 27.76 -26.04 31.11
C ILE A 211 27.57 -24.69 31.81
N ASN A 212 26.40 -24.09 31.73
CA ASN A 212 26.09 -22.84 32.40
C ASN A 212 26.20 -22.95 33.93
N ALA A 213 25.80 -24.08 34.52
CA ALA A 213 25.93 -24.33 35.93
C ALA A 213 27.40 -24.51 36.36
N LYS A 214 28.26 -25.08 35.50
CA LYS A 214 29.67 -25.32 35.77
C LYS A 214 30.56 -24.09 35.56
N TYR A 215 30.18 -23.22 34.63
CA TYR A 215 30.93 -22.00 34.27
C TYR A 215 30.08 -20.76 34.44
N PRO A 216 30.04 -20.17 35.67
CA PRO A 216 29.16 -19.04 35.97
C PRO A 216 29.54 -17.72 35.27
N LYS A 217 30.78 -17.64 34.70
CA LYS A 217 31.17 -16.50 33.87
C LYS A 217 30.66 -16.71 32.43
N GLN A 218 29.92 -15.75 31.92
CA GLN A 218 29.22 -15.81 30.64
C GLN A 218 30.17 -16.08 29.44
N GLU A 219 31.38 -15.55 29.46
CA GLU A 219 32.41 -15.77 28.42
C GLU A 219 32.91 -17.20 28.35
N ASP A 220 33.17 -17.83 29.50
CA ASP A 220 33.69 -19.21 29.57
C ASP A 220 32.58 -20.21 29.21
N ALA A 221 31.33 -19.92 29.57
CA ALA A 221 30.17 -20.72 29.19
C ALA A 221 29.90 -20.67 27.68
N LEU A 222 30.00 -19.51 27.04
CA LEU A 222 29.84 -19.33 25.59
C LEU A 222 30.91 -20.09 24.78
N LYS A 223 32.19 -20.00 25.18
CA LYS A 223 33.26 -20.74 24.53
C LYS A 223 33.04 -22.25 24.59
N LYS A 224 32.65 -22.78 25.75
CA LYS A 224 32.37 -24.20 25.91
C LYS A 224 31.12 -24.67 25.22
N GLN A 225 30.12 -23.83 25.08
CA GLN A 225 28.92 -24.11 24.27
C GLN A 225 29.26 -24.24 22.78
N GLN A 226 30.12 -23.33 22.26
CA GLN A 226 30.58 -23.38 20.86
C GLN A 226 31.41 -24.63 20.54
N GLU A 227 32.24 -25.09 21.48
CA GLU A 227 33.02 -26.32 21.31
C GLU A 227 32.13 -27.60 21.33
N THR A 228 30.92 -27.53 21.87
CA THR A 228 30.05 -28.71 22.08
C THR A 228 28.94 -28.80 21.00
N MET A 229 28.74 -27.74 20.20
CA MET A 229 27.79 -27.71 19.07
C MET A 229 28.44 -28.18 17.76
#